data_8a2d9c2b143d0936fd48c606c056ac15
#
_entry.id   8a2d9c2b143d0936fd48c606c056ac15
#
_cell.length_a   1.000
_cell.length_b   1.000
_cell.length_c   1.000
_cell.angle_alpha   90.00
_cell.angle_beta   90.00
_cell.angle_gamma   90.00
#
_symmetry.space_group_name_H-M   'P 1'
#
loop_
_entity.id
_entity.type
_entity.pdbx_description
1 polymer ?
#
loop_
_entity_poly.entity_id
_entity_poly.type
_entity_poly.pdbx_seq_one_letter_code
_entity_poly.pdbx_strand_id
1 'polypeptide(L)'
;MGVESRLADIEYPIDHALNECDAVIFAAGSGSKTGKDKTVLVDHIGAIRTIVGAQVHGINRYVMLSSIHAEVNSTSPISHYLRAKAHADNYLRESNLNYTIVCPGALTDDEGTDRIAVSFDLAPRSPFSTSRSNLAKVLVRCLDVEASFQRSFSVCEGDTEITTALNSHLN
;
A
#
# COMPACT_ATOMS: atom_id res chain seq x y z
N MET A 1 0.24 -12.95 20.63
CA MET A 1 -0.82 -11.93 20.59
C MET A 1 -1.78 -12.38 19.50
N GLY A 2 -3.02 -12.71 19.83
CA GLY A 2 -4.02 -13.13 18.84
C GLY A 2 -4.56 -11.91 18.11
N VAL A 3 -4.69 -12.02 16.78
CA VAL A 3 -5.35 -11.01 15.95
C VAL A 3 -6.78 -11.49 15.71
N GLU A 4 -7.77 -10.62 15.90
CA GLU A 4 -9.15 -10.92 15.49
C GLU A 4 -9.20 -11.03 13.96
N SER A 5 -9.82 -12.09 13.45
CA SER A 5 -10.02 -12.27 12.01
C SER A 5 -11.49 -12.11 11.65
N ARG A 6 -11.78 -11.32 10.63
CA ARG A 6 -13.11 -11.12 10.04
C ARG A 6 -13.06 -11.56 8.59
N LEU A 7 -13.82 -12.57 8.22
CA LEU A 7 -13.90 -13.05 6.84
C LEU A 7 -14.66 -12.01 6.01
N ALA A 8 -14.02 -11.50 4.98
CA ALA A 8 -14.61 -10.55 4.03
C ALA A 8 -14.05 -10.80 2.62
N ASP A 9 -14.93 -10.67 1.62
CA ASP A 9 -14.54 -10.71 0.21
C ASP A 9 -14.64 -9.29 -0.35
N ILE A 10 -13.50 -8.70 -0.72
CA ILE A 10 -13.45 -7.31 -1.18
C ILE A 10 -14.07 -7.09 -2.58
N GLU A 11 -14.47 -8.15 -3.25
CA GLU A 11 -15.32 -8.06 -4.45
C GLU A 11 -16.76 -7.67 -4.09
N TYR A 12 -17.14 -7.71 -2.81
CA TYR A 12 -18.46 -7.37 -2.25
C TYR A 12 -18.33 -6.32 -1.13
N PRO A 13 -19.44 -5.78 -0.59
CA PRO A 13 -19.41 -4.87 0.55
C PRO A 13 -18.73 -5.50 1.77
N ILE A 14 -17.88 -4.72 2.44
CA ILE A 14 -17.04 -5.19 3.55
C ILE A 14 -17.28 -4.41 4.84
N ASP A 15 -18.40 -3.71 4.96
CA ASP A 15 -18.70 -2.84 6.11
C ASP A 15 -18.48 -3.53 7.46
N HIS A 16 -18.92 -4.80 7.56
CA HIS A 16 -18.75 -5.59 8.78
C HIS A 16 -17.26 -5.80 9.17
N ALA A 17 -16.36 -5.77 8.21
CA ALA A 17 -14.93 -5.94 8.48
C ALA A 17 -14.27 -4.65 8.97
N LEU A 18 -14.89 -3.50 8.72
CA LEU A 18 -14.40 -2.17 9.10
C LEU A 18 -14.95 -1.66 10.44
N ASN A 19 -15.92 -2.35 11.03
CA ASN A 19 -16.48 -1.97 12.32
C ASN A 19 -15.38 -1.89 13.40
N GLU A 20 -15.41 -0.81 14.19
CA GLU A 20 -14.47 -0.59 15.31
C GLU A 20 -12.99 -0.56 14.89
N CYS A 21 -12.70 -0.17 13.64
CA CYS A 21 -11.35 0.04 13.17
C CYS A 21 -10.98 1.53 13.21
N ASP A 22 -9.77 1.85 13.67
CA ASP A 22 -9.23 3.21 13.71
C ASP A 22 -8.42 3.56 12.45
N ALA A 23 -7.94 2.55 11.74
CA ALA A 23 -7.14 2.70 10.54
C ALA A 23 -7.32 1.52 9.59
N VAL A 24 -6.97 1.72 8.31
CA VAL A 24 -6.93 0.65 7.29
C VAL A 24 -5.52 0.55 6.73
N ILE A 25 -5.00 -0.66 6.66
CA ILE A 25 -3.84 -1.02 5.81
C ILE A 25 -4.36 -1.91 4.68
N PHE A 26 -4.40 -1.40 3.46
CA PHE A 26 -4.77 -2.17 2.29
C PHE A 26 -3.53 -2.83 1.68
N ALA A 27 -3.37 -4.12 1.92
CA ALA A 27 -2.29 -4.94 1.39
C ALA A 27 -2.80 -6.13 0.56
N ALA A 28 -4.09 -6.12 0.18
CA ALA A 28 -4.67 -7.15 -0.67
C ALA A 28 -4.26 -6.96 -2.13
N GLY A 29 -4.23 -8.05 -2.85
CA GLY A 29 -3.98 -8.10 -4.28
C GLY A 29 -4.42 -9.45 -4.86
N SER A 30 -4.81 -9.46 -6.12
CA SER A 30 -5.30 -10.67 -6.80
C SER A 30 -4.25 -11.78 -6.94
N GLY A 31 -2.97 -11.38 -6.90
CA GLY A 31 -1.84 -12.30 -7.07
C GLY A 31 -1.59 -12.68 -8.55
N SER A 32 -0.42 -13.28 -8.79
CA SER A 32 0.04 -13.62 -10.16
C SER A 32 -0.64 -14.85 -10.78
N LYS A 33 -1.38 -15.61 -9.99
CA LYS A 33 -2.04 -16.85 -10.41
C LYS A 33 -3.48 -16.66 -10.89
N THR A 34 -4.02 -15.45 -10.76
CA THR A 34 -5.39 -15.10 -11.16
C THR A 34 -5.40 -14.36 -12.51
N GLY A 35 -6.57 -14.23 -13.12
CA GLY A 35 -6.74 -13.50 -14.37
C GLY A 35 -6.69 -11.96 -14.19
N LYS A 36 -6.60 -11.25 -15.33
CA LYS A 36 -6.60 -9.78 -15.34
C LYS A 36 -7.91 -9.18 -14.83
N ASP A 37 -9.01 -9.89 -14.96
CA ASP A 37 -10.31 -9.55 -14.40
C ASP A 37 -10.26 -9.45 -12.87
N LYS A 38 -9.58 -10.40 -12.21
CA LYS A 38 -9.37 -10.37 -10.77
C LYS A 38 -8.48 -9.20 -10.33
N THR A 39 -7.50 -8.81 -11.13
CA THR A 39 -6.70 -7.61 -10.88
C THR A 39 -7.61 -6.36 -10.85
N VAL A 40 -8.54 -6.24 -11.77
CA VAL A 40 -9.50 -5.12 -11.76
C VAL A 40 -10.43 -5.20 -10.54
N LEU A 41 -10.97 -6.38 -10.24
CA LEU A 41 -11.94 -6.55 -9.14
C LEU A 41 -11.31 -6.35 -7.76
N VAL A 42 -10.06 -6.78 -7.56
CA VAL A 42 -9.37 -6.75 -6.26
C VAL A 42 -8.48 -5.52 -6.12
N ASP A 43 -7.51 -5.34 -7.04
CA ASP A 43 -6.48 -4.31 -6.88
C ASP A 43 -6.99 -2.89 -7.20
N HIS A 44 -8.07 -2.76 -8.01
CA HIS A 44 -8.68 -1.47 -8.33
C HIS A 44 -10.02 -1.28 -7.60
N ILE A 45 -11.08 -2.00 -7.99
CA ILE A 45 -12.43 -1.81 -7.45
C ILE A 45 -12.50 -2.16 -5.96
N GLY A 46 -11.85 -3.26 -5.55
CA GLY A 46 -11.77 -3.68 -4.15
C GLY A 46 -11.04 -2.65 -3.29
N ALA A 47 -9.94 -2.08 -3.78
CA ALA A 47 -9.24 -1.00 -3.09
C ALA A 47 -10.15 0.23 -2.93
N ILE A 48 -10.82 0.68 -3.99
CA ILE A 48 -11.76 1.82 -3.92
C ILE A 48 -12.88 1.52 -2.92
N ARG A 49 -13.42 0.32 -2.90
CA ARG A 49 -14.47 -0.08 -1.95
C ARG A 49 -13.99 0.02 -0.50
N THR A 50 -12.74 -0.35 -0.21
CA THR A 50 -12.18 -0.18 1.14
C THR A 50 -11.95 1.29 1.50
N ILE A 51 -11.59 2.15 0.53
CA ILE A 51 -11.45 3.60 0.74
C ILE A 51 -12.82 4.21 1.07
N VAL A 52 -13.86 3.91 0.27
CA VAL A 52 -15.23 4.36 0.51
C VAL A 52 -15.75 3.84 1.86
N GLY A 53 -15.50 2.56 2.15
CA GLY A 53 -15.85 1.98 3.45
C GLY A 53 -15.18 2.71 4.61
N ALA A 54 -13.90 3.05 4.51
CA ALA A 54 -13.21 3.84 5.54
C ALA A 54 -13.88 5.20 5.75
N GLN A 55 -14.23 5.90 4.67
CA GLN A 55 -14.95 7.19 4.74
C GLN A 55 -16.31 7.06 5.43
N VAL A 56 -17.09 6.04 5.07
CA VAL A 56 -18.44 5.78 5.64
C VAL A 56 -18.36 5.47 7.13
N HIS A 57 -17.34 4.72 7.55
CA HIS A 57 -17.12 4.36 8.96
C HIS A 57 -16.38 5.43 9.77
N GLY A 58 -16.04 6.57 9.18
CA GLY A 58 -15.29 7.65 9.86
C GLY A 58 -13.83 7.31 10.16
N ILE A 59 -13.29 6.29 9.51
CA ILE A 59 -11.87 5.89 9.63
C ILE A 59 -11.04 6.85 8.78
N ASN A 60 -10.26 7.70 9.43
CA ASN A 60 -9.50 8.74 8.73
C ASN A 60 -8.11 8.28 8.26
N ARG A 61 -7.49 7.30 8.93
CA ARG A 61 -6.13 6.85 8.60
C ARG A 61 -6.12 5.69 7.63
N TYR A 62 -5.44 5.84 6.47
CA TYR A 62 -5.39 4.84 5.42
C TYR A 62 -3.98 4.65 4.86
N VAL A 63 -3.46 3.42 4.87
CA VAL A 63 -2.17 3.07 4.28
C VAL A 63 -2.39 2.12 3.12
N MET A 64 -1.95 2.52 1.92
CA MET A 64 -2.08 1.74 0.69
C MET A 64 -0.75 1.09 0.33
N LEU A 65 -0.75 -0.22 0.13
CA LEU A 65 0.33 -0.92 -0.55
C LEU A 65 0.11 -0.84 -2.06
N SER A 66 0.89 0.02 -2.71
CA SER A 66 0.90 0.19 -4.15
C SER A 66 2.11 -0.50 -4.80
N SER A 67 2.66 0.05 -5.85
CA SER A 67 3.83 -0.45 -6.58
C SER A 67 4.60 0.72 -7.20
N ILE A 68 5.92 0.60 -7.32
CA ILE A 68 6.67 1.48 -8.23
C ILE A 68 6.09 1.36 -9.64
N HIS A 69 6.20 2.43 -10.41
CA HIS A 69 5.67 2.51 -11.79
C HIS A 69 4.15 2.30 -11.92
N ALA A 70 3.38 2.47 -10.84
CA ALA A 70 1.92 2.52 -10.92
C ALA A 70 1.49 3.77 -11.70
N GLU A 71 1.18 3.60 -12.98
CA GLU A 71 0.81 4.67 -13.91
C GLU A 71 -0.42 4.27 -14.73
N VAL A 72 -1.38 5.20 -14.88
CA VAL A 72 -2.61 4.97 -15.64
C VAL A 72 -2.32 4.62 -17.10
N ASN A 73 -1.27 5.20 -17.68
CA ASN A 73 -0.88 4.99 -19.07
C ASN A 73 0.28 3.99 -19.22
N SER A 74 0.54 3.15 -18.21
CA SER A 74 1.62 2.16 -18.26
C SER A 74 1.54 1.29 -19.51
N THR A 75 2.67 1.08 -20.18
CA THR A 75 2.84 0.18 -21.34
C THR A 75 3.66 -1.07 -20.99
N SER A 76 4.01 -1.23 -19.71
CA SER A 76 4.74 -2.40 -19.21
C SER A 76 4.03 -3.73 -19.54
N PRO A 77 4.74 -4.85 -19.64
CA PRO A 77 4.14 -6.18 -19.75
C PRO A 77 3.10 -6.49 -18.66
N ILE A 78 3.23 -5.88 -17.47
CA ILE A 78 2.29 -5.97 -16.34
C ILE A 78 1.38 -4.73 -16.25
N SER A 79 1.15 -4.03 -17.35
CA SER A 79 0.39 -2.76 -17.37
C SER A 79 -1.00 -2.87 -16.76
N HIS A 80 -1.69 -4.00 -16.91
CA HIS A 80 -3.00 -4.22 -16.29
C HIS A 80 -2.96 -4.07 -14.76
N TYR A 81 -1.91 -4.60 -14.12
CA TYR A 81 -1.67 -4.47 -12.68
C TYR A 81 -1.29 -3.04 -12.30
N LEU A 82 -0.32 -2.46 -13.01
CA LEU A 82 0.16 -1.09 -12.71
C LEU A 82 -0.94 -0.04 -12.90
N ARG A 83 -1.81 -0.21 -13.91
CA ARG A 83 -2.97 0.65 -14.11
C ARG A 83 -4.00 0.50 -13.00
N ALA A 84 -4.28 -0.73 -12.56
CA ALA A 84 -5.20 -0.98 -11.44
C ALA A 84 -4.71 -0.29 -10.17
N LYS A 85 -3.43 -0.43 -9.83
CA LYS A 85 -2.81 0.28 -8.70
C LYS A 85 -2.90 1.79 -8.85
N ALA A 86 -2.55 2.32 -10.03
CA ALA A 86 -2.61 3.77 -10.29
C ALA A 86 -4.02 4.35 -10.13
N HIS A 87 -5.05 3.65 -10.59
CA HIS A 87 -6.44 4.09 -10.39
C HIS A 87 -6.84 4.11 -8.93
N ALA A 88 -6.46 3.09 -8.16
CA ALA A 88 -6.70 3.05 -6.72
C ALA A 88 -5.95 4.17 -5.98
N ASP A 89 -4.67 4.38 -6.33
CA ASP A 89 -3.83 5.45 -5.76
C ASP A 89 -4.42 6.84 -6.03
N ASN A 90 -4.90 7.10 -7.26
CA ASN A 90 -5.49 8.38 -7.62
C ASN A 90 -6.79 8.61 -6.84
N TYR A 91 -7.65 7.59 -6.75
CA TYR A 91 -8.87 7.67 -5.96
C TYR A 91 -8.59 7.97 -4.48
N LEU A 92 -7.55 7.34 -3.91
CA LEU A 92 -7.13 7.60 -2.53
C LEU A 92 -6.60 9.03 -2.35
N ARG A 93 -5.81 9.56 -3.30
CA ARG A 93 -5.33 10.95 -3.26
C ARG A 93 -6.45 11.98 -3.32
N GLU A 94 -7.52 11.68 -4.06
CA GLU A 94 -8.71 12.53 -4.18
C GLU A 94 -9.68 12.36 -3.00
N SER A 95 -9.49 11.34 -2.17
CA SER A 95 -10.26 11.14 -0.94
C SER A 95 -9.84 12.15 0.13
N ASN A 96 -10.72 12.43 1.08
CA ASN A 96 -10.39 13.28 2.23
C ASN A 96 -9.69 12.51 3.36
N LEU A 97 -9.19 11.29 3.10
CA LEU A 97 -8.52 10.47 4.10
C LEU A 97 -7.09 10.96 4.35
N ASN A 98 -6.61 10.78 5.56
CA ASN A 98 -5.20 10.94 5.88
C ASN A 98 -4.43 9.69 5.41
N TYR A 99 -4.01 9.71 4.14
CA TYR A 99 -3.44 8.55 3.48
C TYR A 99 -1.90 8.51 3.55
N THR A 100 -1.37 7.32 3.31
CA THR A 100 0.01 7.08 2.87
C THR A 100 -0.01 6.02 1.77
N ILE A 101 0.71 6.25 0.66
CA ILE A 101 0.87 5.28 -0.43
C ILE A 101 2.32 4.80 -0.45
N VAL A 102 2.51 3.53 -0.15
CA VAL A 102 3.83 2.89 -0.12
C VAL A 102 4.03 2.09 -1.40
N CYS A 103 5.05 2.43 -2.18
CA CYS A 103 5.35 1.87 -3.50
C CYS A 103 6.65 1.04 -3.46
N PRO A 104 6.60 -0.25 -3.09
CA PRO A 104 7.76 -1.12 -3.16
C PRO A 104 8.10 -1.51 -4.60
N GLY A 105 9.34 -1.97 -4.79
CA GLY A 105 9.74 -2.73 -5.97
C GLY A 105 9.33 -4.20 -5.89
N ALA A 106 10.18 -5.09 -6.41
CA ALA A 106 9.96 -6.53 -6.31
C ALA A 106 9.98 -7.00 -4.84
N LEU A 107 9.02 -7.84 -4.47
CA LEU A 107 8.94 -8.37 -3.11
C LEU A 107 9.70 -9.70 -3.02
N THR A 108 10.51 -9.85 -1.96
CA THR A 108 11.24 -11.08 -1.66
C THR A 108 10.74 -11.70 -0.35
N ASP A 109 11.08 -12.97 -0.17
CA ASP A 109 10.81 -13.70 1.07
C ASP A 109 12.06 -13.78 1.97
N ASP A 110 13.06 -12.94 1.69
CA ASP A 110 14.26 -12.83 2.52
C ASP A 110 13.92 -12.33 3.92
N GLU A 111 14.81 -12.62 4.86
CA GLU A 111 14.70 -12.11 6.22
C GLU A 111 14.83 -10.57 6.22
N GLY A 112 13.94 -9.90 6.95
CA GLY A 112 13.95 -8.44 7.04
C GLY A 112 15.11 -7.94 7.91
N THR A 113 15.81 -6.93 7.42
CA THR A 113 16.96 -6.31 8.08
C THR A 113 16.59 -5.17 9.03
N ASP A 114 15.32 -4.73 9.05
CA ASP A 114 14.82 -3.51 9.70
C ASP A 114 15.43 -2.21 9.12
N ARG A 115 16.04 -2.31 7.94
CA ARG A 115 16.69 -1.21 7.25
C ARG A 115 16.14 -1.06 5.85
N ILE A 116 15.87 0.19 5.46
CA ILE A 116 15.28 0.55 4.16
C ILE A 116 15.93 1.80 3.58
N ALA A 117 15.67 2.02 2.30
CA ALA A 117 15.80 3.32 1.65
C ALA A 117 14.42 3.79 1.17
N VAL A 118 14.14 5.07 1.33
CA VAL A 118 12.89 5.74 0.94
C VAL A 118 13.21 6.82 -0.10
N SER A 119 12.35 6.99 -1.10
CA SER A 119 12.48 8.07 -2.09
C SER A 119 11.12 8.56 -2.57
N PHE A 120 10.97 9.87 -2.68
CA PHE A 120 9.78 10.50 -3.28
C PHE A 120 9.75 10.42 -4.81
N ASP A 121 10.89 10.31 -5.45
CA ASP A 121 10.97 10.31 -6.92
C ASP A 121 10.30 9.10 -7.55
N LEU A 122 9.83 8.13 -6.74
CA LEU A 122 9.29 6.84 -7.17
C LEU A 122 10.20 6.12 -8.19
N ALA A 123 11.38 6.71 -8.44
CA ALA A 123 12.39 6.15 -9.28
C ALA A 123 13.09 5.00 -8.54
N PRO A 124 13.22 3.87 -9.18
CA PRO A 124 13.85 2.74 -8.54
C PRO A 124 15.32 3.02 -8.25
N ARG A 125 15.74 2.81 -7.00
CA ARG A 125 17.15 2.71 -6.65
C ARG A 125 17.54 1.23 -6.63
N SER A 126 18.77 0.91 -7.00
CA SER A 126 19.29 -0.45 -6.81
C SER A 126 19.72 -0.63 -5.35
N PRO A 127 19.36 -1.76 -4.67
CA PRO A 127 18.49 -2.84 -5.13
C PRO A 127 17.01 -2.45 -5.18
N PHE A 128 16.27 -2.94 -6.21
CA PHE A 128 14.83 -2.65 -6.40
C PHE A 128 13.91 -3.61 -5.66
N SER A 129 14.38 -4.31 -4.68
CA SER A 129 13.60 -5.29 -3.93
C SER A 129 13.36 -4.82 -2.50
N THR A 130 12.31 -5.35 -1.91
CA THR A 130 11.95 -5.15 -0.52
C THR A 130 11.49 -6.47 0.05
N SER A 131 12.04 -6.89 1.19
CA SER A 131 11.52 -8.07 1.87
C SER A 131 10.10 -7.81 2.37
N ARG A 132 9.24 -8.82 2.30
CA ARG A 132 7.87 -8.70 2.85
C ARG A 132 7.89 -8.37 4.35
N SER A 133 8.91 -8.84 5.06
CA SER A 133 9.09 -8.54 6.48
C SER A 133 9.35 -7.04 6.72
N ASN A 134 10.30 -6.43 6.01
CA ASN A 134 10.55 -5.00 6.11
C ASN A 134 9.33 -4.19 5.66
N LEU A 135 8.71 -4.57 4.54
CA LEU A 135 7.53 -3.89 4.02
C LEU A 135 6.37 -3.90 5.03
N ALA A 136 6.10 -5.03 5.68
CA ALA A 136 5.06 -5.11 6.70
C ALA A 136 5.31 -4.13 7.85
N LYS A 137 6.57 -4.03 8.32
CA LYS A 137 6.97 -3.08 9.35
C LYS A 137 6.80 -1.63 8.88
N VAL A 138 7.16 -1.32 7.63
CA VAL A 138 6.95 0.02 7.03
C VAL A 138 5.47 0.38 7.04
N LEU A 139 4.59 -0.51 6.55
CA LEU A 139 3.15 -0.26 6.51
C LEU A 139 2.58 0.02 7.90
N VAL A 140 2.97 -0.76 8.90
CA VAL A 140 2.54 -0.55 10.29
C VAL A 140 3.10 0.76 10.84
N ARG A 141 4.38 1.07 10.62
CA ARG A 141 4.98 2.33 11.09
C ARG A 141 4.36 3.56 10.46
N CYS A 142 3.93 3.48 9.20
CA CYS A 142 3.21 4.57 8.56
C CYS A 142 1.90 4.96 9.27
N LEU A 143 1.33 4.10 10.09
CA LEU A 143 0.12 4.47 10.86
C LEU A 143 0.36 5.67 11.77
N ASP A 144 1.54 5.74 12.41
CA ASP A 144 1.86 6.71 13.47
C ASP A 144 2.89 7.76 13.06
N VAL A 145 3.62 7.56 11.95
CA VAL A 145 4.65 8.51 11.49
C VAL A 145 4.01 9.62 10.69
N GLU A 146 3.79 10.78 11.31
CA GLU A 146 3.14 11.94 10.69
C GLU A 146 3.84 12.43 9.43
N ALA A 147 5.16 12.31 9.35
CA ALA A 147 5.94 12.65 8.15
C ALA A 147 5.48 11.87 6.89
N SER A 148 4.84 10.70 7.08
CA SER A 148 4.29 9.88 5.98
C SER A 148 2.88 10.29 5.54
N PHE A 149 2.22 11.21 6.26
CA PHE A 149 0.83 11.58 6.00
C PHE A 149 0.70 12.40 4.72
N GLN A 150 -0.30 12.12 3.91
CA GLN A 150 -0.56 12.73 2.60
C GLN A 150 0.64 12.55 1.62
N ARG A 151 1.37 11.43 1.76
CA ARG A 151 2.57 11.17 0.96
C ARG A 151 2.46 9.86 0.17
N SER A 152 3.15 9.85 -0.98
CA SER A 152 3.45 8.66 -1.76
C SER A 152 4.97 8.55 -1.88
N PHE A 153 5.54 7.39 -1.62
CA PHE A 153 6.99 7.18 -1.71
C PHE A 153 7.34 5.75 -2.09
N SER A 154 8.49 5.59 -2.74
CA SER A 154 9.07 4.28 -2.99
C SER A 154 9.88 3.79 -1.79
N VAL A 155 9.91 2.48 -1.60
CA VAL A 155 10.69 1.81 -0.57
C VAL A 155 11.43 0.61 -1.15
N CYS A 156 12.69 0.44 -0.75
CA CYS A 156 13.50 -0.74 -1.05
C CYS A 156 14.41 -1.07 0.13
N GLU A 157 15.11 -2.21 0.06
CA GLU A 157 16.17 -2.52 1.02
C GLU A 157 17.21 -1.39 1.04
N GLY A 158 17.79 -1.12 2.20
CA GLY A 158 18.72 -0.03 2.39
C GLY A 158 19.48 -0.13 3.72
N ASP A 159 20.12 0.98 4.10
CA ASP A 159 21.02 1.00 5.27
C ASP A 159 20.46 1.81 6.45
N THR A 160 19.30 2.45 6.29
CA THR A 160 18.71 3.29 7.33
C THR A 160 17.60 2.55 8.07
N GLU A 161 17.61 2.62 9.40
CA GLU A 161 16.53 2.05 10.24
C GLU A 161 15.17 2.60 9.80
N ILE A 162 14.11 1.75 9.80
CA ILE A 162 12.81 2.05 9.21
C ILE A 162 12.22 3.37 9.72
N THR A 163 12.15 3.54 11.04
CA THR A 163 11.54 4.76 11.62
C THR A 163 12.36 6.01 11.30
N THR A 164 13.67 5.89 11.32
CA THR A 164 14.59 6.97 10.95
C THR A 164 14.43 7.34 9.47
N ALA A 165 14.37 6.35 8.58
CA ALA A 165 14.18 6.57 7.15
C ALA A 165 12.86 7.31 6.86
N LEU A 166 11.76 6.87 7.49
CA LEU A 166 10.46 7.51 7.33
C LEU A 166 10.44 8.96 7.85
N ASN A 167 11.12 9.26 8.94
CA ASN A 167 11.16 10.63 9.50
C ASN A 167 12.12 11.56 8.76
N SER A 168 13.29 11.07 8.32
CA SER A 168 14.35 11.92 7.77
C SER A 168 14.18 12.23 6.29
N HIS A 169 13.53 11.39 5.53
CA HIS A 169 13.34 11.56 4.09
C HIS A 169 11.98 12.14 3.71
N LEU A 170 11.05 12.24 4.67
CA LEU A 170 9.69 12.72 4.44
C LEU A 170 9.47 14.17 4.97
N ASN A 171 10.48 14.77 5.58
CA ASN A 171 10.49 16.17 6.03
C ASN A 171 10.98 17.12 4.94
#